data_b9a7a3c7c7ab63cb0cf429a2e1c02b8a
#
_entry.id   b9a7a3c7c7ab63cb0cf429a2e1c02b8a
#
_cell.length_a   1.000
_cell.length_b   1.000
_cell.length_c   1.000
_cell.angle_alpha   90.00
_cell.angle_beta   90.00
_cell.angle_gamma   90.00
#
_symmetry.space_group_name_H-M   'P 1'
#
loop_
_entity.id
_entity.type
_entity.pdbx_description
1 polymer ?
#
loop_
_entity_poly.entity_id
_entity_poly.type
_entity_poly.pdbx_seq_one_letter_code
_entity_poly.pdbx_strand_id
1 'polypeptide(L)'
;MFDYTIIILGGDEMLVDEIWDFKSINMGRELEISGEFIYESAKKTMSITGLNNQYEINIILYTGAVGIERLQKIYLCLVLQNPTDKESVPKCLVEHNHHELEKEIEKYTTEQLSKNGRSLLGVFSNYYNNYRYANYIPGKNSSELRKLFISFLKKQNGKFNFDEPCALIQFDAFKRFYINELGKLARYYFELIEHKARDINTYTYEIDSYSNAARVFLSTQRRSFYEQMVIEQNSIKELLLYMYKNKRESGAFRLLNDMESLEMDDALVNDYLADLCEGKVNNWLIDYVDELYEEMEDIKKRKERKELLALIGNRSVLFDFDDFEDDENESYHRNMFESDDIEGGENL
;
A
#
# COMPACT_ATOMS: atom_id res chain seq x y z
N MET A 1 -19.49 20.57 -18.77
CA MET A 1 -20.78 20.91 -18.14
C MET A 1 -21.80 19.97 -18.74
N PHE A 2 -21.99 18.79 -18.11
CA PHE A 2 -22.94 17.79 -18.59
C PHE A 2 -24.26 18.03 -17.90
N ASP A 3 -25.27 18.30 -18.72
CA ASP A 3 -26.65 18.52 -18.27
C ASP A 3 -27.27 17.17 -17.89
N TYR A 4 -27.48 16.95 -16.62
CA TYR A 4 -28.25 15.80 -16.13
C TYR A 4 -29.75 16.18 -16.18
N THR A 5 -30.41 15.72 -17.23
CA THR A 5 -31.88 15.78 -17.27
C THR A 5 -32.43 14.68 -16.36
N ILE A 6 -32.87 15.07 -15.15
CA ILE A 6 -33.58 14.19 -14.22
C ILE A 6 -34.96 13.96 -14.80
N ILE A 7 -35.21 12.75 -15.32
CA ILE A 7 -36.60 12.29 -15.63
C ILE A 7 -37.06 11.51 -14.40
N ILE A 8 -37.99 12.13 -13.65
CA ILE A 8 -38.65 11.51 -12.49
C ILE A 8 -39.71 10.52 -13.02
N LEU A 9 -39.38 9.23 -13.02
CA LEU A 9 -40.33 8.14 -13.15
C LEU A 9 -40.21 7.24 -11.91
N GLY A 10 -41.36 6.84 -11.38
CA GLY A 10 -41.60 6.34 -10.03
C GLY A 10 -40.70 5.19 -9.52
N GLY A 11 -40.57 5.16 -8.20
CA GLY A 11 -40.17 4.04 -7.30
C GLY A 11 -39.04 3.10 -7.66
N ASP A 12 -38.98 2.61 -8.89
CA ASP A 12 -38.02 1.64 -9.35
C ASP A 12 -36.67 2.29 -9.77
N GLU A 13 -36.65 3.55 -10.19
CA GLU A 13 -35.42 4.27 -10.59
C GLU A 13 -34.55 4.62 -9.39
N MET A 14 -35.10 4.93 -8.24
CA MET A 14 -34.37 5.23 -7.01
C MET A 14 -33.62 3.99 -6.50
N LEU A 15 -34.19 2.80 -6.65
CA LEU A 15 -33.57 1.51 -6.30
C LEU A 15 -32.40 1.16 -7.24
N VAL A 16 -32.51 1.50 -8.52
CA VAL A 16 -31.43 1.27 -9.50
C VAL A 16 -30.22 2.15 -9.20
N ASP A 17 -30.44 3.41 -8.85
CA ASP A 17 -29.38 4.34 -8.49
C ASP A 17 -28.67 3.91 -7.19
N GLU A 18 -29.41 3.50 -6.16
CA GLU A 18 -28.82 2.99 -4.91
C GLU A 18 -27.96 1.73 -5.12
N ILE A 19 -28.40 0.80 -5.98
CA ILE A 19 -27.64 -0.40 -6.32
C ILE A 19 -26.39 -0.05 -7.13
N TRP A 20 -26.51 0.87 -8.07
CA TRP A 20 -25.40 1.34 -8.87
C TRP A 20 -24.36 2.06 -8.01
N ASP A 21 -24.79 2.98 -7.14
CA ASP A 21 -23.93 3.68 -6.17
C ASP A 21 -23.20 2.69 -5.26
N PHE A 22 -23.92 1.68 -4.77
CA PHE A 22 -23.33 0.62 -3.95
C PHE A 22 -22.23 -0.13 -4.73
N LYS A 23 -22.53 -0.57 -5.96
CA LYS A 23 -21.58 -1.35 -6.78
C LYS A 23 -20.44 -0.50 -7.31
N SER A 24 -20.62 0.80 -7.54
CA SER A 24 -19.59 1.71 -8.01
C SER A 24 -18.81 2.32 -6.85
N ILE A 25 -19.45 3.13 -6.03
CA ILE A 25 -18.79 3.97 -5.03
C ILE A 25 -18.31 3.15 -3.83
N ASN A 26 -19.20 2.32 -3.26
CA ASN A 26 -18.83 1.57 -2.06
C ASN A 26 -17.82 0.47 -2.38
N MET A 27 -17.98 -0.22 -3.50
CA MET A 27 -17.00 -1.26 -3.91
C MET A 27 -15.68 -0.65 -4.35
N GLY A 28 -15.67 0.55 -4.94
CA GLY A 28 -14.44 1.31 -5.21
C GLY A 28 -13.69 1.64 -3.92
N ARG A 29 -14.38 2.11 -2.89
CA ARG A 29 -13.78 2.35 -1.56
C ARG A 29 -13.25 1.07 -0.93
N GLU A 30 -13.98 -0.04 -1.04
CA GLU A 30 -13.52 -1.34 -0.54
C GLU A 30 -12.29 -1.84 -1.30
N LEU A 31 -12.19 -1.54 -2.61
CA LEU A 31 -11.02 -1.84 -3.42
C LEU A 31 -9.77 -1.07 -2.94
N GLU A 32 -9.91 0.23 -2.66
CA GLU A 32 -8.83 1.04 -2.08
C GLU A 32 -8.37 0.48 -0.72
N ILE A 33 -9.31 0.18 0.17
CA ILE A 33 -9.02 -0.43 1.48
C ILE A 33 -8.32 -1.78 1.32
N SER A 34 -8.76 -2.59 0.36
CA SER A 34 -8.15 -3.89 0.06
C SER A 34 -6.69 -3.74 -0.38
N GLY A 35 -6.44 -2.79 -1.29
CA GLY A 35 -5.10 -2.45 -1.76
C GLY A 35 -4.18 -2.02 -0.63
N GLU A 36 -4.67 -1.19 0.30
CA GLU A 36 -3.94 -0.76 1.49
C GLU A 36 -3.52 -1.96 2.36
N PHE A 37 -4.44 -2.87 2.67
CA PHE A 37 -4.12 -4.07 3.45
C PHE A 37 -3.08 -4.97 2.78
N ILE A 38 -3.18 -5.16 1.47
CA ILE A 38 -2.24 -5.98 0.70
C ILE A 38 -0.87 -5.32 0.65
N TYR A 39 -0.83 -4.00 0.45
CA TYR A 39 0.41 -3.22 0.47
C TYR A 39 1.10 -3.30 1.82
N GLU A 40 0.38 -3.13 2.94
CA GLU A 40 0.93 -3.25 4.28
C GLU A 40 1.47 -4.65 4.59
N SER A 41 0.84 -5.71 4.06
CA SER A 41 1.40 -7.07 4.15
C SER A 41 2.75 -7.20 3.45
N ALA A 42 2.87 -6.64 2.24
CA ALA A 42 4.12 -6.63 1.48
C ALA A 42 5.19 -5.77 2.16
N LYS A 43 4.83 -4.56 2.61
CA LYS A 43 5.72 -3.62 3.31
C LYS A 43 6.26 -4.23 4.60
N LYS A 44 5.39 -4.85 5.40
CA LYS A 44 5.83 -5.57 6.61
C LYS A 44 6.75 -6.74 6.28
N THR A 45 6.48 -7.46 5.18
CA THR A 45 7.38 -8.54 4.72
C THR A 45 8.74 -8.02 4.30
N MET A 46 8.82 -6.84 3.67
CA MET A 46 10.12 -6.22 3.33
C MET A 46 10.93 -5.87 4.57
N SER A 47 10.30 -5.40 5.65
CA SER A 47 10.97 -4.90 6.86
C SER A 47 11.46 -6.00 7.82
N ILE A 48 10.93 -7.23 7.76
CA ILE A 48 11.34 -8.28 8.68
C ILE A 48 12.75 -8.81 8.34
N THR A 49 13.53 -9.12 9.38
CA THR A 49 14.88 -9.66 9.26
C THR A 49 14.97 -11.17 9.49
N GLY A 50 13.88 -11.79 9.93
CA GLY A 50 13.79 -13.22 10.20
C GLY A 50 12.35 -13.67 10.45
N LEU A 51 12.13 -14.98 10.57
CA LEU A 51 10.83 -15.59 10.85
C LEU A 51 10.66 -16.03 12.31
N ASN A 52 11.46 -15.46 13.21
CA ASN A 52 11.39 -15.83 14.63
C ASN A 52 10.32 -15.04 15.40
N ASN A 53 9.99 -13.84 14.92
CA ASN A 53 8.98 -12.98 15.51
C ASN A 53 7.58 -13.37 15.06
N GLN A 54 6.85 -14.02 15.95
CA GLN A 54 5.50 -14.50 15.65
C GLN A 54 4.48 -13.38 15.44
N TYR A 55 4.64 -12.24 16.13
CA TYR A 55 3.76 -11.09 15.94
C TYR A 55 3.93 -10.48 14.54
N GLU A 56 5.13 -10.49 13.98
CA GLU A 56 5.37 -10.01 12.61
C GLU A 56 4.72 -10.91 11.58
N ILE A 57 4.85 -12.23 11.72
CA ILE A 57 4.15 -13.21 10.88
C ILE A 57 2.63 -13.04 11.00
N ASN A 58 2.13 -12.79 12.21
CA ASN A 58 0.70 -12.55 12.45
C ASN A 58 0.21 -11.33 11.68
N ILE A 59 0.93 -10.20 11.75
CA ILE A 59 0.58 -8.97 11.01
C ILE A 59 0.60 -9.23 9.50
N ILE A 60 1.66 -9.87 8.96
CA ILE A 60 1.78 -10.19 7.54
C ILE A 60 0.59 -11.01 7.05
N LEU A 61 0.27 -12.09 7.76
CA LEU A 61 -0.83 -12.97 7.38
C LEU A 61 -2.21 -12.33 7.60
N TYR A 62 -2.37 -11.53 8.66
CA TYR A 62 -3.61 -10.83 8.94
C TYR A 62 -3.95 -9.82 7.84
N THR A 63 -3.01 -8.92 7.55
CA THR A 63 -3.23 -7.89 6.53
C THR A 63 -3.40 -8.49 5.14
N GLY A 64 -2.57 -9.47 4.77
CA GLY A 64 -2.73 -10.18 3.49
C GLY A 64 -4.07 -10.91 3.37
N ALA A 65 -4.48 -11.64 4.41
CA ALA A 65 -5.76 -12.34 4.42
C ALA A 65 -6.96 -11.38 4.31
N VAL A 66 -6.98 -10.31 5.13
CA VAL A 66 -8.07 -9.32 5.11
C VAL A 66 -8.17 -8.64 3.74
N GLY A 67 -7.03 -8.26 3.14
CA GLY A 67 -7.02 -7.65 1.82
C GLY A 67 -7.60 -8.57 0.74
N ILE A 68 -7.19 -9.83 0.72
CA ILE A 68 -7.69 -10.82 -0.25
C ILE A 68 -9.17 -11.16 0.00
N GLU A 69 -9.60 -11.30 1.27
CA GLU A 69 -11.02 -11.52 1.60
C GLU A 69 -11.90 -10.41 1.04
N ARG A 70 -11.47 -9.15 1.18
CA ARG A 70 -12.22 -8.00 0.64
C ARG A 70 -12.33 -8.07 -0.87
N LEU A 71 -11.26 -8.40 -1.60
CA LEU A 71 -11.32 -8.58 -3.06
C LEU A 71 -12.31 -9.68 -3.46
N GLN A 72 -12.30 -10.83 -2.78
CA GLN A 72 -13.24 -11.90 -3.01
C GLN A 72 -14.69 -11.41 -2.81
N LYS A 73 -14.95 -10.64 -1.74
CA LYS A 73 -16.27 -10.09 -1.44
C LYS A 73 -16.71 -9.01 -2.41
N ILE A 74 -15.81 -8.14 -2.88
CA ILE A 74 -16.11 -7.15 -3.92
C ILE A 74 -16.62 -7.86 -5.17
N TYR A 75 -15.90 -8.88 -5.66
CA TYR A 75 -16.34 -9.61 -6.84
C TYR A 75 -17.72 -10.27 -6.65
N LEU A 76 -17.95 -10.88 -5.50
CA LEU A 76 -19.26 -11.47 -5.17
C LEU A 76 -20.37 -10.42 -5.11
N CYS A 77 -20.11 -9.22 -4.57
CA CYS A 77 -21.06 -8.11 -4.60
C CYS A 77 -21.42 -7.67 -6.02
N LEU A 78 -20.46 -7.71 -6.96
CA LEU A 78 -20.70 -7.34 -8.35
C LEU A 78 -21.54 -8.39 -9.09
N VAL A 79 -21.33 -9.67 -8.82
CA VAL A 79 -22.04 -10.77 -9.51
C VAL A 79 -23.42 -11.05 -8.94
N LEU A 80 -23.67 -10.76 -7.67
CA LEU A 80 -24.97 -10.96 -7.01
C LEU A 80 -25.97 -9.87 -7.39
N GLN A 81 -27.22 -10.26 -7.61
CA GLN A 81 -28.23 -9.34 -8.15
C GLN A 81 -28.72 -8.29 -7.16
N ASN A 82 -28.84 -8.61 -5.85
CA ASN A 82 -29.36 -7.73 -4.81
C ASN A 82 -28.54 -7.78 -3.53
N PRO A 83 -27.35 -7.16 -3.52
CA PRO A 83 -26.50 -7.14 -2.31
C PRO A 83 -27.03 -6.20 -1.22
N THR A 84 -27.99 -5.32 -1.54
CA THR A 84 -28.56 -4.32 -0.62
C THR A 84 -29.78 -4.80 0.15
N ASP A 85 -30.33 -5.95 -0.17
CA ASP A 85 -31.42 -6.53 0.62
C ASP A 85 -30.89 -6.93 2.00
N LYS A 86 -31.18 -6.09 3.01
CA LYS A 86 -30.69 -6.26 4.40
C LYS A 86 -31.18 -7.57 5.03
N GLU A 87 -32.26 -8.16 4.53
CA GLU A 87 -32.78 -9.45 5.00
C GLU A 87 -32.11 -10.62 4.32
N SER A 88 -31.48 -10.42 3.16
CA SER A 88 -30.83 -11.45 2.35
C SER A 88 -29.37 -11.17 2.00
N VAL A 89 -28.61 -10.49 2.89
CA VAL A 89 -27.14 -10.42 2.70
C VAL A 89 -26.66 -11.84 2.45
N PRO A 90 -26.15 -12.15 1.26
CA PRO A 90 -25.78 -13.49 0.91
C PRO A 90 -24.84 -14.06 1.96
N LYS A 91 -25.08 -15.30 2.38
CA LYS A 91 -24.25 -15.97 3.41
C LYS A 91 -22.76 -15.89 3.09
N CYS A 92 -22.39 -15.86 1.80
CA CYS A 92 -21.01 -15.68 1.37
C CYS A 92 -20.39 -14.33 1.79
N LEU A 93 -21.18 -13.25 1.96
CA LEU A 93 -20.64 -11.97 2.42
C LEU A 93 -20.34 -11.93 3.93
N VAL A 94 -20.95 -12.81 4.71
CA VAL A 94 -20.62 -13.00 6.14
C VAL A 94 -19.59 -14.09 6.36
N GLU A 95 -19.25 -14.87 5.32
CA GLU A 95 -18.23 -15.90 5.35
C GLU A 95 -16.84 -15.26 5.42
N HIS A 96 -15.94 -15.89 6.18
CA HIS A 96 -14.55 -15.48 6.33
C HIS A 96 -13.56 -16.53 5.84
N ASN A 97 -14.06 -17.69 5.42
CA ASN A 97 -13.23 -18.75 4.90
C ASN A 97 -12.94 -18.51 3.41
N HIS A 98 -11.70 -18.18 3.10
CA HIS A 98 -11.26 -17.89 1.72
C HIS A 98 -11.57 -19.01 0.73
N HIS A 99 -11.55 -20.28 1.16
CA HIS A 99 -11.88 -21.40 0.28
C HIS A 99 -13.37 -21.47 -0.03
N GLU A 100 -14.25 -21.16 0.93
CA GLU A 100 -15.68 -21.13 0.68
C GLU A 100 -16.05 -19.92 -0.21
N LEU A 101 -15.41 -18.77 0.01
CA LEU A 101 -15.56 -17.62 -0.89
C LEU A 101 -15.08 -17.95 -2.31
N GLU A 102 -13.95 -18.64 -2.46
CA GLU A 102 -13.43 -19.05 -3.77
C GLU A 102 -14.36 -20.03 -4.50
N LYS A 103 -14.87 -21.02 -3.80
CA LYS A 103 -15.88 -21.95 -4.38
C LYS A 103 -17.13 -21.21 -4.88
N GLU A 104 -17.53 -20.15 -4.20
CA GLU A 104 -18.64 -19.33 -4.65
C GLU A 104 -18.27 -18.54 -5.91
N ILE A 105 -17.07 -17.95 -5.94
CA ILE A 105 -16.52 -17.20 -7.08
C ILE A 105 -16.41 -18.10 -8.32
N GLU A 106 -15.90 -19.33 -8.17
CA GLU A 106 -15.75 -20.31 -9.25
C GLU A 106 -17.08 -20.63 -9.99
N LYS A 107 -18.24 -20.31 -9.41
CA LYS A 107 -19.55 -20.46 -10.10
C LYS A 107 -19.80 -19.38 -11.15
N TYR A 108 -19.12 -18.24 -11.06
CA TYR A 108 -19.37 -17.05 -11.88
C TYR A 108 -18.22 -16.72 -12.85
N THR A 109 -17.12 -17.47 -12.82
CA THR A 109 -15.98 -17.28 -13.68
C THR A 109 -15.43 -18.61 -14.22
N THR A 110 -14.83 -18.57 -15.40
CA THR A 110 -14.06 -19.69 -15.97
C THR A 110 -12.57 -19.57 -15.67
N GLU A 111 -12.14 -18.42 -15.16
CA GLU A 111 -10.77 -18.17 -14.76
C GLU A 111 -10.39 -19.05 -13.57
N GLN A 112 -9.15 -19.50 -13.53
CA GLN A 112 -8.69 -20.41 -12.49
C GLN A 112 -7.48 -19.85 -11.76
N LEU A 113 -7.53 -19.94 -10.44
CA LEU A 113 -6.38 -19.65 -9.59
C LEU A 113 -5.19 -20.56 -9.91
N SER A 114 -3.99 -19.95 -9.90
CA SER A 114 -2.75 -20.70 -9.98
C SER A 114 -2.60 -21.67 -8.78
N LYS A 115 -1.77 -22.70 -8.95
CA LYS A 115 -1.46 -23.65 -7.86
C LYS A 115 -0.91 -22.95 -6.62
N ASN A 116 -0.05 -21.95 -6.80
CA ASN A 116 0.51 -21.17 -5.69
C ASN A 116 -0.54 -20.26 -5.07
N GLY A 117 -1.41 -19.63 -5.87
CA GLY A 117 -2.53 -18.84 -5.39
C GLY A 117 -3.46 -19.65 -4.50
N ARG A 118 -3.87 -20.84 -4.94
CA ARG A 118 -4.66 -21.78 -4.10
C ARG A 118 -3.93 -22.17 -2.81
N SER A 119 -2.61 -22.39 -2.87
CA SER A 119 -1.81 -22.69 -1.69
C SER A 119 -1.76 -21.52 -0.71
N LEU A 120 -1.65 -20.28 -1.21
CA LEU A 120 -1.65 -19.07 -0.37
C LEU A 120 -3.03 -18.83 0.26
N LEU A 121 -4.12 -19.01 -0.50
CA LEU A 121 -5.48 -19.00 0.06
C LEU A 121 -5.64 -20.02 1.17
N GLY A 122 -5.05 -21.22 1.03
CA GLY A 122 -5.04 -22.23 2.06
C GLY A 122 -4.32 -21.78 3.35
N VAL A 123 -3.24 -21.02 3.20
CA VAL A 123 -2.56 -20.40 4.36
C VAL A 123 -3.46 -19.38 5.03
N PHE A 124 -4.10 -18.48 4.26
CA PHE A 124 -5.01 -17.46 4.79
C PHE A 124 -6.25 -18.06 5.47
N SER A 125 -6.88 -19.06 4.84
CA SER A 125 -8.00 -19.77 5.44
C SER A 125 -7.62 -20.44 6.76
N ASN A 126 -6.47 -21.12 6.79
CA ASN A 126 -5.99 -21.78 8.00
C ASN A 126 -5.62 -20.77 9.08
N TYR A 127 -4.98 -19.67 8.71
CA TYR A 127 -4.68 -18.57 9.63
C TYR A 127 -5.96 -18.03 10.27
N TYR A 128 -6.95 -17.70 9.45
CA TYR A 128 -8.19 -17.08 9.91
C TYR A 128 -8.98 -17.98 10.85
N ASN A 129 -9.10 -19.26 10.49
CA ASN A 129 -9.90 -20.22 11.24
C ASN A 129 -9.21 -20.72 12.52
N ASN A 130 -7.88 -20.82 12.56
CA ASN A 130 -7.18 -21.54 13.60
C ASN A 130 -6.18 -20.69 14.41
N TYR A 131 -5.63 -19.61 13.82
CA TYR A 131 -4.51 -18.89 14.42
C TYR A 131 -4.79 -17.45 14.78
N ARG A 132 -5.76 -16.78 14.16
CA ARG A 132 -6.10 -15.37 14.42
C ARG A 132 -6.27 -15.05 15.89
N TYR A 133 -6.91 -15.95 16.64
CA TYR A 133 -7.17 -15.80 18.07
C TYR A 133 -6.53 -16.92 18.91
N ALA A 134 -5.53 -17.62 18.37
CA ALA A 134 -4.91 -18.76 19.04
C ALA A 134 -4.31 -18.41 20.42
N ASN A 135 -3.80 -17.18 20.58
CA ASN A 135 -3.22 -16.70 21.84
C ASN A 135 -4.26 -16.55 22.96
N TYR A 136 -5.55 -16.50 22.66
CA TYR A 136 -6.62 -16.47 23.66
C TYR A 136 -7.06 -17.87 24.11
N ILE A 137 -6.52 -18.92 23.50
CA ILE A 137 -6.91 -20.30 23.77
C ILE A 137 -5.79 -20.99 24.55
N PRO A 138 -6.01 -21.36 25.84
CA PRO A 138 -5.00 -22.07 26.62
C PRO A 138 -4.50 -23.35 25.93
N GLY A 139 -3.18 -23.54 25.89
CA GLY A 139 -2.56 -24.71 25.27
C GLY A 139 -2.38 -24.67 23.77
N LYS A 140 -2.94 -23.66 23.03
CA LYS A 140 -2.59 -23.43 21.65
C LYS A 140 -1.26 -22.67 21.56
N ASN A 141 -0.33 -23.22 20.80
CA ASN A 141 1.00 -22.65 20.64
C ASN A 141 1.11 -21.94 19.28
N SER A 142 1.52 -20.67 19.31
CA SER A 142 1.76 -19.85 18.13
C SER A 142 2.95 -20.32 17.27
N SER A 143 3.79 -21.27 17.74
CA SER A 143 4.86 -21.87 16.94
C SER A 143 4.35 -22.55 15.66
N GLU A 144 3.09 -22.99 15.66
CA GLU A 144 2.46 -23.61 14.48
C GLU A 144 2.18 -22.59 13.37
N LEU A 145 1.95 -21.32 13.70
CA LEU A 145 1.79 -20.25 12.71
C LEU A 145 3.05 -20.08 11.86
N ARG A 146 4.22 -20.08 12.51
CA ARG A 146 5.52 -20.08 11.83
C ARG A 146 5.67 -21.29 10.92
N LYS A 147 5.32 -22.50 11.41
CA LYS A 147 5.37 -23.74 10.61
C LYS A 147 4.47 -23.67 9.39
N LEU A 148 3.24 -23.17 9.54
CA LEU A 148 2.29 -22.98 8.45
C LEU A 148 2.91 -22.09 7.36
N PHE A 149 3.43 -20.93 7.73
CA PHE A 149 4.00 -19.99 6.82
C PHE A 149 5.27 -20.55 6.14
N ILE A 150 6.19 -21.14 6.88
CA ILE A 150 7.37 -21.83 6.34
C ILE A 150 6.99 -22.97 5.39
N SER A 151 5.93 -23.73 5.67
CA SER A 151 5.51 -24.82 4.79
C SER A 151 5.05 -24.34 3.42
N PHE A 152 4.38 -23.19 3.37
CA PHE A 152 4.01 -22.53 2.11
C PHE A 152 5.28 -22.15 1.32
N LEU A 153 6.24 -21.59 1.98
CA LEU A 153 7.49 -21.10 1.38
C LEU A 153 8.37 -22.24 0.86
N LYS A 154 8.48 -23.33 1.60
CA LYS A 154 9.25 -24.52 1.19
C LYS A 154 8.69 -25.20 -0.08
N LYS A 155 7.41 -25.02 -0.38
CA LYS A 155 6.79 -25.62 -1.57
C LYS A 155 7.41 -25.16 -2.89
N GLN A 156 8.12 -24.03 -2.91
CA GLN A 156 8.67 -23.50 -4.16
C GLN A 156 10.04 -24.11 -4.52
N ASN A 157 10.90 -24.47 -3.60
CA ASN A 157 12.28 -24.84 -3.97
C ASN A 157 12.94 -25.94 -3.15
N GLY A 158 12.30 -26.73 -2.34
CA GLY A 158 12.88 -27.92 -1.69
C GLY A 158 14.24 -27.77 -0.95
N LYS A 159 14.87 -26.62 -1.03
CA LYS A 159 16.26 -26.33 -0.62
C LYS A 159 16.41 -25.33 0.52
N PHE A 160 15.32 -24.75 1.02
CA PHE A 160 15.44 -23.80 2.13
C PHE A 160 15.58 -24.53 3.46
N ASN A 161 16.76 -24.48 4.05
CA ASN A 161 16.97 -24.88 5.44
C ASN A 161 16.91 -23.64 6.33
N PHE A 162 15.74 -23.40 6.96
CA PHE A 162 15.51 -22.25 7.84
C PHE A 162 16.16 -22.40 9.22
N ASP A 163 16.81 -23.51 9.48
CA ASP A 163 17.45 -23.82 10.77
C ASP A 163 18.96 -23.45 10.76
N GLU A 164 19.50 -23.03 9.62
CA GLU A 164 20.92 -22.63 9.48
C GLU A 164 21.13 -21.11 9.47
N PRO A 165 22.24 -20.61 10.05
CA PRO A 165 22.58 -19.18 10.11
C PRO A 165 22.87 -18.51 8.75
N CYS A 166 23.05 -19.26 7.68
CA CYS A 166 23.33 -18.74 6.32
C CYS A 166 22.11 -18.12 5.62
N ALA A 167 21.16 -17.63 6.39
CA ALA A 167 19.79 -17.36 5.99
C ALA A 167 19.56 -16.06 5.21
N LEU A 168 20.51 -15.12 5.10
CA LEU A 168 20.20 -13.79 4.52
C LEU A 168 19.84 -13.88 3.03
N ILE A 169 20.60 -14.58 2.21
CA ILE A 169 20.32 -14.71 0.76
C ILE A 169 19.04 -15.54 0.53
N GLN A 170 18.83 -16.56 1.34
CA GLN A 170 17.63 -17.39 1.29
C GLN A 170 16.40 -16.62 1.76
N PHE A 171 16.59 -15.66 2.66
CA PHE A 171 15.53 -14.84 3.22
C PHE A 171 14.99 -13.82 2.22
N ASP A 172 15.84 -13.21 1.41
CA ASP A 172 15.41 -12.32 0.32
C ASP A 172 14.65 -13.07 -0.78
N ALA A 173 15.09 -14.27 -1.12
CA ALA A 173 14.35 -15.14 -2.04
C ALA A 173 12.97 -15.50 -1.53
N PHE A 174 12.85 -15.66 -0.21
CA PHE A 174 11.60 -15.86 0.49
C PHE A 174 10.67 -14.64 0.42
N LYS A 175 11.16 -13.45 0.78
CA LYS A 175 10.39 -12.20 0.68
C LYS A 175 9.87 -12.01 -0.75
N ARG A 176 10.74 -12.15 -1.73
CA ARG A 176 10.41 -12.08 -3.15
C ARG A 176 9.29 -13.06 -3.53
N PHE A 177 9.37 -14.29 -3.05
CA PHE A 177 8.36 -15.29 -3.36
C PHE A 177 7.00 -14.92 -2.78
N TYR A 178 6.93 -14.66 -1.47
CA TYR A 178 5.66 -14.34 -0.81
C TYR A 178 5.01 -13.11 -1.42
N ILE A 179 5.75 -12.00 -1.56
CA ILE A 179 5.22 -10.75 -2.09
C ILE A 179 4.72 -10.94 -3.53
N ASN A 180 5.46 -11.67 -4.36
CA ASN A 180 5.05 -11.91 -5.74
C ASN A 180 3.80 -12.80 -5.83
N GLU A 181 3.68 -13.83 -4.99
CA GLU A 181 2.48 -14.68 -4.99
C GLU A 181 1.26 -13.94 -4.42
N LEU A 182 1.47 -13.08 -3.42
CA LEU A 182 0.42 -12.18 -2.91
C LEU A 182 -0.04 -11.21 -4.01
N GLY A 183 0.90 -10.58 -4.73
CA GLY A 183 0.59 -9.68 -5.84
C GLY A 183 -0.15 -10.36 -6.99
N LYS A 184 0.26 -11.60 -7.37
CA LYS A 184 -0.46 -12.38 -8.38
C LYS A 184 -1.88 -12.76 -7.95
N LEU A 185 -2.04 -13.12 -6.68
CA LEU A 185 -3.35 -13.44 -6.13
C LEU A 185 -4.27 -12.21 -6.09
N ALA A 186 -3.73 -11.07 -5.66
CA ALA A 186 -4.44 -9.79 -5.66
C ALA A 186 -4.86 -9.40 -7.09
N ARG A 187 -3.95 -9.53 -8.04
CA ARG A 187 -4.20 -9.21 -9.44
C ARG A 187 -5.28 -10.09 -10.06
N TYR A 188 -5.26 -11.38 -9.76
CA TYR A 188 -6.31 -12.31 -10.23
C TYR A 188 -7.71 -11.80 -9.86
N TYR A 189 -7.93 -11.46 -8.60
CA TYR A 189 -9.23 -10.93 -8.17
C TYR A 189 -9.51 -9.55 -8.73
N PHE A 190 -8.51 -8.69 -8.83
CA PHE A 190 -8.67 -7.37 -9.43
C PHE A 190 -9.13 -7.45 -10.89
N GLU A 191 -8.53 -8.33 -11.70
CA GLU A 191 -8.93 -8.57 -13.09
C GLU A 191 -10.37 -9.09 -13.18
N LEU A 192 -10.79 -9.99 -12.30
CA LEU A 192 -12.19 -10.42 -12.22
C LEU A 192 -13.14 -9.27 -11.89
N ILE A 193 -12.76 -8.42 -10.92
CA ILE A 193 -13.53 -7.23 -10.53
C ILE A 193 -13.63 -6.25 -11.70
N GLU A 194 -12.52 -5.93 -12.33
CA GLU A 194 -12.45 -5.01 -13.47
C GLU A 194 -13.32 -5.47 -14.63
N HIS A 195 -13.20 -6.74 -15.04
CA HIS A 195 -14.04 -7.30 -16.11
C HIS A 195 -15.51 -7.25 -15.74
N LYS A 196 -15.87 -7.68 -14.53
CA LYS A 196 -17.28 -7.70 -14.12
C LYS A 196 -17.86 -6.30 -13.96
N ALA A 197 -17.11 -5.36 -13.40
CA ALA A 197 -17.54 -3.97 -13.28
C ALA A 197 -17.84 -3.33 -14.64
N ARG A 198 -16.99 -3.58 -15.64
CA ARG A 198 -17.23 -3.13 -17.02
C ARG A 198 -18.48 -3.77 -17.62
N ASP A 199 -18.68 -5.09 -17.42
CA ASP A 199 -19.85 -5.81 -17.94
C ASP A 199 -21.17 -5.25 -17.42
N ILE A 200 -21.22 -4.79 -16.16
CA ILE A 200 -22.41 -4.22 -15.53
C ILE A 200 -22.43 -2.70 -15.52
N ASN A 201 -21.51 -2.08 -16.26
CA ASN A 201 -21.39 -0.64 -16.41
C ASN A 201 -21.24 0.11 -15.07
N THR A 202 -20.36 -0.39 -14.19
CA THR A 202 -19.95 0.27 -12.95
C THR A 202 -18.47 0.68 -13.02
N TYR A 203 -18.02 1.60 -12.15
CA TYR A 203 -16.66 2.15 -12.12
C TYR A 203 -15.86 1.71 -10.90
N THR A 204 -16.21 0.56 -10.31
CA THR A 204 -15.56 0.00 -9.12
C THR A 204 -14.05 -0.19 -9.29
N TYR A 205 -13.58 -0.41 -10.51
CA TYR A 205 -12.16 -0.64 -10.83
C TYR A 205 -11.33 0.64 -10.96
N GLU A 206 -11.95 1.81 -10.87
CA GLU A 206 -11.24 3.08 -10.89
C GLU A 206 -10.63 3.34 -9.50
N ILE A 207 -9.31 3.47 -9.47
CA ILE A 207 -8.52 3.68 -8.26
C ILE A 207 -7.66 4.93 -8.38
N ASP A 208 -7.44 5.61 -7.26
CA ASP A 208 -6.55 6.77 -7.21
C ASP A 208 -5.12 6.34 -7.58
N SER A 209 -4.56 6.99 -8.61
CA SER A 209 -3.21 6.72 -9.12
C SER A 209 -2.10 6.92 -8.10
N TYR A 210 -2.34 7.68 -7.05
CA TYR A 210 -1.40 7.94 -5.96
C TYR A 210 -1.59 7.01 -4.76
N SER A 211 -2.61 6.17 -4.77
CA SER A 211 -2.92 5.26 -3.67
C SER A 211 -1.99 4.04 -3.61
N ASN A 212 -1.96 3.38 -2.47
CA ASN A 212 -1.29 2.08 -2.34
C ASN A 212 -2.02 0.99 -3.15
N ALA A 213 -3.32 1.13 -3.36
CA ALA A 213 -4.09 0.25 -4.24
C ALA A 213 -3.57 0.31 -5.70
N ALA A 214 -3.27 1.52 -6.22
CA ALA A 214 -2.65 1.65 -7.54
C ALA A 214 -1.29 0.95 -7.62
N ARG A 215 -0.49 1.00 -6.55
CA ARG A 215 0.80 0.28 -6.47
C ARG A 215 0.62 -1.23 -6.52
N VAL A 216 -0.42 -1.75 -5.87
CA VAL A 216 -0.73 -3.19 -5.86
C VAL A 216 -1.32 -3.66 -7.19
N PHE A 217 -2.31 -2.95 -7.73
CA PHE A 217 -3.09 -3.44 -8.87
C PHE A 217 -2.58 -2.95 -10.22
N LEU A 218 -2.16 -1.68 -10.34
CA LEU A 218 -1.77 -1.09 -11.61
C LEU A 218 -0.26 -1.20 -11.89
N SER A 219 0.60 -0.92 -10.90
CA SER A 219 2.05 -0.98 -11.10
C SER A 219 2.54 -2.40 -11.39
N THR A 220 1.87 -3.41 -10.87
CA THR A 220 2.19 -4.83 -11.10
C THR A 220 1.87 -5.31 -12.51
N GLN A 221 1.23 -4.50 -13.34
CA GLN A 221 1.08 -4.79 -14.78
C GLN A 221 2.42 -4.73 -15.54
N ARG A 222 3.38 -3.92 -15.07
CA ARG A 222 4.66 -3.69 -15.75
C ARG A 222 5.83 -4.39 -15.08
N ARG A 223 5.69 -4.75 -13.80
CA ARG A 223 6.75 -5.35 -12.97
C ARG A 223 6.15 -6.22 -11.87
N SER A 224 6.94 -7.08 -11.27
CA SER A 224 6.48 -7.87 -10.12
C SER A 224 6.23 -6.97 -8.90
N PHE A 225 5.39 -7.42 -7.98
CA PHE A 225 5.08 -6.65 -6.77
C PHE A 225 6.31 -6.47 -5.88
N TYR A 226 7.18 -7.47 -5.80
CA TYR A 226 8.46 -7.34 -5.08
C TYR A 226 9.37 -6.27 -5.71
N GLU A 227 9.48 -6.23 -7.04
CA GLU A 227 10.26 -5.18 -7.72
C GLU A 227 9.68 -3.79 -7.47
N GLN A 228 8.37 -3.64 -7.41
CA GLN A 228 7.72 -2.39 -7.03
C GLN A 228 8.17 -1.95 -5.63
N MET A 229 8.14 -2.84 -4.64
CA MET A 229 8.59 -2.54 -3.27
C MET A 229 10.07 -2.17 -3.21
N VAL A 230 10.93 -2.84 -3.99
CA VAL A 230 12.37 -2.52 -4.07
C VAL A 230 12.60 -1.13 -4.68
N ILE A 231 11.85 -0.77 -5.73
CA ILE A 231 11.95 0.56 -6.35
C ILE A 231 11.55 1.67 -5.37
N GLU A 232 10.50 1.45 -4.58
CA GLU A 232 10.08 2.41 -3.54
C GLU A 232 11.18 2.63 -2.50
N GLN A 233 11.81 1.55 -2.01
CA GLN A 233 12.94 1.68 -1.09
C GLN A 233 14.14 2.40 -1.73
N ASN A 234 14.44 2.09 -2.98
CA ASN A 234 15.53 2.76 -3.70
C ASN A 234 15.22 4.25 -3.94
N SER A 235 13.95 4.60 -4.20
CA SER A 235 13.54 6.01 -4.36
C SER A 235 13.79 6.82 -3.09
N ILE A 236 13.55 6.25 -1.91
CA ILE A 236 13.88 6.90 -0.63
C ILE A 236 15.39 7.14 -0.52
N LYS A 237 16.21 6.13 -0.87
CA LYS A 237 17.69 6.24 -0.83
C LYS A 237 18.22 7.28 -1.83
N GLU A 238 17.66 7.31 -3.04
CA GLU A 238 18.01 8.33 -4.04
C GLU A 238 17.61 9.73 -3.56
N LEU A 239 16.45 9.86 -2.92
CA LEU A 239 16.04 11.13 -2.31
C LEU A 239 17.01 11.57 -1.21
N LEU A 240 17.44 10.67 -0.34
CA LEU A 240 18.45 10.97 0.68
C LEU A 240 19.78 11.42 0.06
N LEU A 241 20.23 10.73 -1.01
CA LEU A 241 21.45 11.12 -1.74
C LEU A 241 21.30 12.49 -2.39
N TYR A 242 20.14 12.78 -2.98
CA TYR A 242 19.85 14.09 -3.57
C TYR A 242 19.89 15.19 -2.50
N MET A 243 19.21 14.99 -1.37
CA MET A 243 19.19 15.95 -0.26
C MET A 243 20.59 16.20 0.31
N TYR A 244 21.37 15.11 0.54
CA TYR A 244 22.72 15.20 1.10
C TYR A 244 23.69 15.96 0.18
N LYS A 245 23.58 15.77 -1.14
CA LYS A 245 24.50 16.39 -2.11
C LYS A 245 24.08 17.78 -2.58
N ASN A 246 22.83 18.16 -2.34
CA ASN A 246 22.30 19.44 -2.82
C ASN A 246 22.51 20.52 -1.73
N LYS A 247 23.40 21.46 -2.01
CA LYS A 247 23.73 22.58 -1.12
C LYS A 247 23.15 23.91 -1.62
N ARG A 248 21.97 23.92 -2.22
CA ARG A 248 21.32 25.14 -2.65
C ARG A 248 21.03 26.05 -1.46
N GLU A 249 21.16 27.36 -1.65
CA GLU A 249 20.92 28.38 -0.62
C GLU A 249 19.48 28.92 -0.63
N SER A 250 18.60 28.35 -1.45
CA SER A 250 17.23 28.83 -1.63
C SER A 250 16.16 27.79 -1.21
N GLY A 251 14.97 28.27 -0.90
CA GLY A 251 13.81 27.46 -0.60
C GLY A 251 13.98 26.55 0.62
N ALA A 252 13.46 25.31 0.54
CA ALA A 252 13.54 24.34 1.65
C ALA A 252 14.98 23.97 2.02
N PHE A 253 15.92 24.02 1.08
CA PHE A 253 17.34 23.74 1.33
C PHE A 253 17.98 24.80 2.22
N ARG A 254 17.61 26.07 2.07
CA ARG A 254 18.06 27.16 2.96
C ARG A 254 17.62 26.88 4.39
N LEU A 255 16.34 26.55 4.60
CA LEU A 255 15.86 26.19 5.94
C LEU A 255 16.68 25.03 6.56
N LEU A 256 16.95 23.98 5.78
CA LEU A 256 17.72 22.82 6.25
C LEU A 256 19.18 23.17 6.55
N ASN A 257 19.79 24.05 5.74
CA ASN A 257 21.18 24.47 5.93
C ASN A 257 21.34 25.45 7.12
N ASP A 258 20.33 26.29 7.37
CA ASP A 258 20.34 27.29 8.44
C ASP A 258 20.03 26.68 9.83
N MET A 259 19.47 25.46 9.85
CA MET A 259 19.19 24.73 11.09
C MET A 259 20.43 23.95 11.53
N GLU A 260 20.92 24.24 12.76
CA GLU A 260 21.92 23.40 13.39
C GLU A 260 21.34 21.99 13.67
N SER A 261 22.11 20.93 13.40
CA SER A 261 21.71 19.57 13.82
C SER A 261 21.81 19.42 15.33
N LEU A 262 21.09 18.46 15.89
CA LEU A 262 21.40 17.97 17.25
C LEU A 262 22.79 17.30 17.22
N GLU A 263 23.52 17.34 18.33
CA GLU A 263 24.76 16.62 18.51
C GLU A 263 24.48 15.12 18.71
N MET A 264 24.23 14.43 17.60
CA MET A 264 23.95 13.00 17.59
C MET A 264 25.22 12.18 17.45
N ASP A 265 25.22 10.95 17.99
CA ASP A 265 26.39 10.05 17.95
C ASP A 265 26.63 9.52 16.52
N ASP A 266 27.79 9.86 15.95
CA ASP A 266 28.22 9.41 14.63
C ASP A 266 28.39 7.88 14.53
N ALA A 267 28.62 7.19 15.64
CA ALA A 267 28.72 5.73 15.66
C ALA A 267 27.40 5.04 15.30
N LEU A 268 26.26 5.72 15.45
CA LEU A 268 24.90 5.22 15.20
C LEU A 268 24.35 5.59 13.82
N VAL A 269 25.15 6.22 12.95
CA VAL A 269 24.70 6.68 11.61
C VAL A 269 24.06 5.58 10.78
N ASN A 270 24.55 4.34 10.87
CA ASN A 270 23.96 3.22 10.14
C ASN A 270 22.53 2.89 10.61
N ASP A 271 22.28 3.03 11.91
CA ASP A 271 20.93 2.81 12.49
C ASP A 271 19.99 3.96 12.11
N TYR A 272 20.47 5.20 12.12
CA TYR A 272 19.69 6.35 11.63
C TYR A 272 19.28 6.21 10.17
N LEU A 273 20.22 5.79 9.31
CA LEU A 273 19.94 5.54 7.90
C LEU A 273 18.95 4.38 7.70
N ALA A 274 19.04 3.32 8.50
CA ALA A 274 18.10 2.22 8.46
C ALA A 274 16.68 2.69 8.82
N ASP A 275 16.54 3.44 9.92
CA ASP A 275 15.26 4.00 10.36
C ASP A 275 14.64 4.93 9.30
N LEU A 276 15.43 5.82 8.71
CA LEU A 276 14.98 6.69 7.62
C LEU A 276 14.51 5.90 6.39
N CYS A 277 15.25 4.85 5.99
CA CYS A 277 14.90 4.03 4.83
C CYS A 277 13.66 3.16 5.08
N GLU A 278 13.42 2.76 6.32
CA GLU A 278 12.23 2.01 6.73
C GLU A 278 11.01 2.91 6.95
N GLY A 279 11.22 4.22 7.06
CA GLY A 279 10.18 5.19 7.43
C GLY A 279 9.63 4.95 8.83
N LYS A 280 10.47 4.43 9.72
CA LYS A 280 10.12 4.07 11.08
C LYS A 280 11.26 4.45 12.01
N VAL A 281 10.93 5.15 13.08
CA VAL A 281 11.87 5.54 14.13
C VAL A 281 11.80 4.53 15.28
N ASN A 282 12.95 3.99 15.67
CA ASN A 282 13.04 3.09 16.82
C ASN A 282 12.83 3.82 18.16
N ASN A 283 12.30 3.13 19.16
CA ASN A 283 12.02 3.73 20.46
C ASN A 283 13.27 4.32 21.12
N TRP A 284 14.41 3.65 21.04
CA TRP A 284 15.66 4.16 21.58
C TRP A 284 16.08 5.50 20.95
N LEU A 285 15.83 5.69 19.64
CA LEU A 285 16.13 6.96 18.99
C LEU A 285 15.17 8.07 19.42
N ILE A 286 13.89 7.72 19.69
CA ILE A 286 12.93 8.66 20.25
C ILE A 286 13.40 9.14 21.64
N ASP A 287 13.76 8.19 22.49
CA ASP A 287 14.24 8.47 23.84
C ASP A 287 15.53 9.30 23.79
N TYR A 288 16.47 8.94 22.91
CA TYR A 288 17.72 9.67 22.73
C TYR A 288 17.53 11.11 22.24
N VAL A 289 16.65 11.32 21.26
CA VAL A 289 16.32 12.67 20.80
C VAL A 289 15.64 13.49 21.90
N ASP A 290 14.80 12.86 22.72
CA ASP A 290 14.12 13.54 23.83
C ASP A 290 15.12 13.95 24.91
N GLU A 291 16.11 13.11 25.24
CA GLU A 291 17.24 13.44 26.12
C GLU A 291 18.05 14.65 25.62
N LEU A 292 18.41 14.66 24.31
CA LEU A 292 19.10 15.79 23.69
C LEU A 292 18.28 17.09 23.76
N TYR A 293 16.96 17.00 23.66
CA TYR A 293 16.09 18.16 23.86
C TYR A 293 16.03 18.60 25.31
N GLU A 294 16.09 17.69 26.29
CA GLU A 294 16.12 18.01 27.70
C GLU A 294 17.43 18.71 28.10
N GLU A 295 18.56 18.32 27.48
CA GLU A 295 19.88 18.96 27.68
C GLU A 295 19.95 20.39 27.11
N MET A 296 19.05 20.76 26.19
CA MET A 296 18.93 22.15 25.73
C MET A 296 18.38 23.04 26.86
N GLU A 297 19.23 23.80 27.53
CA GLU A 297 18.85 24.67 28.66
C GLU A 297 17.83 25.76 28.28
N ASP A 298 17.91 26.31 27.05
CA ASP A 298 17.06 27.40 26.59
C ASP A 298 15.71 26.87 26.05
N ILE A 299 14.68 26.98 26.89
CA ILE A 299 13.30 26.56 26.55
C ILE A 299 12.77 27.31 25.32
N LYS A 300 13.17 28.58 25.10
CA LYS A 300 12.71 29.36 23.97
C LYS A 300 13.29 28.81 22.66
N LYS A 301 14.61 28.55 22.64
CA LYS A 301 15.27 27.90 21.48
C LYS A 301 14.68 26.52 21.17
N ARG A 302 14.38 25.72 22.20
CA ARG A 302 13.73 24.42 22.06
C ARG A 302 12.37 24.52 21.35
N LYS A 303 11.57 25.53 21.76
CA LYS A 303 10.26 25.79 21.13
C LYS A 303 10.41 26.27 19.67
N GLU A 304 11.26 27.25 19.44
CA GLU A 304 11.55 27.78 18.09
C GLU A 304 12.04 26.66 17.14
N ARG A 305 12.91 25.78 17.63
CA ARG A 305 13.36 24.62 16.87
C ARG A 305 12.23 23.69 16.47
N LYS A 306 11.31 23.36 17.39
CA LYS A 306 10.14 22.52 17.09
C LYS A 306 9.20 23.18 16.06
N GLU A 307 9.06 24.49 16.11
CA GLU A 307 8.29 25.26 15.12
C GLU A 307 8.95 25.21 13.72
N LEU A 308 10.27 25.35 13.64
CA LEU A 308 11.02 25.21 12.37
C LEU A 308 10.95 23.77 11.81
N LEU A 309 11.09 22.75 12.65
CA LEU A 309 10.96 21.36 12.25
C LEU A 309 9.57 21.05 11.68
N ALA A 310 8.51 21.70 12.16
CA ALA A 310 7.15 21.55 11.65
C ALA A 310 6.98 22.08 10.20
N LEU A 311 7.90 22.88 9.70
CA LEU A 311 7.90 23.37 8.32
C LEU A 311 8.49 22.34 7.36
N ILE A 312 9.40 21.48 7.83
CA ILE A 312 10.06 20.47 7.01
C ILE A 312 9.03 19.42 6.55
N GLY A 313 8.90 19.25 5.24
CA GLY A 313 7.95 18.29 4.65
C GLY A 313 6.48 18.72 4.72
N ASN A 314 6.18 19.90 5.25
CA ASN A 314 4.82 20.43 5.24
C ASN A 314 4.44 20.94 3.85
N ARG A 315 3.56 20.23 3.15
CA ARG A 315 3.12 20.56 1.79
C ARG A 315 2.33 21.87 1.68
N SER A 316 1.86 22.43 2.80
CA SER A 316 1.15 23.71 2.85
C SER A 316 2.10 24.91 2.96
N VAL A 317 3.38 24.66 3.18
CA VAL A 317 4.41 25.72 3.26
C VAL A 317 4.98 25.93 1.85
N LEU A 318 4.82 27.14 1.35
CA LEU A 318 5.46 27.58 0.11
C LEU A 318 6.78 28.26 0.50
N PHE A 319 7.87 27.75 0.00
CA PHE A 319 9.18 28.38 0.11
C PHE A 319 9.38 29.28 -1.12
N ASP A 320 9.77 30.54 -0.92
CA ASP A 320 10.10 31.42 -2.03
C ASP A 320 11.34 30.91 -2.77
N PHE A 321 11.20 30.77 -4.07
CA PHE A 321 12.28 30.39 -4.99
C PHE A 321 12.95 31.62 -5.64
N ASP A 322 12.77 32.80 -5.07
CA ASP A 322 13.14 34.10 -5.64
C ASP A 322 14.64 34.39 -5.64
N ASP A 323 15.49 33.43 -5.99
CA ASP A 323 16.90 33.69 -6.28
C ASP A 323 17.45 32.74 -7.34
N PHE A 324 16.72 32.53 -8.44
CA PHE A 324 17.34 32.12 -9.68
C PHE A 324 17.87 33.36 -10.35
N GLU A 325 19.09 33.79 -10.03
CA GLU A 325 19.85 34.63 -10.96
C GLU A 325 19.91 33.86 -12.28
N ASP A 326 19.46 34.56 -13.33
CA ASP A 326 19.47 34.14 -14.72
C ASP A 326 20.90 33.81 -15.15
N ASP A 327 21.37 32.59 -14.93
CA ASP A 327 22.47 32.01 -15.66
C ASP A 327 21.91 31.46 -16.98
N GLU A 328 22.15 32.24 -18.03
CA GLU A 328 21.98 31.99 -19.46
C GLU A 328 21.69 30.54 -19.87
N ASN A 329 20.43 30.12 -19.80
CA ASN A 329 19.87 29.09 -20.65
C ASN A 329 18.33 29.16 -20.74
N GLU A 330 17.87 30.34 -21.25
CA GLU A 330 16.53 30.48 -21.79
C GLU A 330 16.36 29.62 -23.05
N SER A 331 16.02 28.37 -22.92
CA SER A 331 15.45 27.64 -24.09
C SER A 331 14.56 26.46 -23.80
N TYR A 332 14.33 26.06 -22.54
CA TYR A 332 13.58 24.84 -22.27
C TYR A 332 12.23 24.99 -21.57
N HIS A 333 11.79 26.20 -21.18
CA HIS A 333 10.53 26.36 -20.44
C HIS A 333 9.41 27.11 -21.15
N ARG A 334 9.52 27.38 -22.46
CA ARG A 334 8.49 28.17 -23.20
C ARG A 334 7.47 27.32 -23.98
N ASN A 335 7.53 25.99 -23.93
CA ASN A 335 6.66 25.11 -24.75
C ASN A 335 5.68 24.24 -23.98
N MET A 336 5.35 24.55 -22.73
CA MET A 336 4.38 23.73 -21.98
C MET A 336 3.03 24.39 -21.67
N PHE A 337 2.83 25.66 -22.02
CA PHE A 337 1.57 26.38 -21.73
C PHE A 337 1.09 27.30 -22.86
N GLU A 338 1.36 26.95 -24.12
CA GLU A 338 0.67 27.56 -25.24
C GLU A 338 0.10 26.49 -26.16
N SER A 339 -1.10 26.04 -25.84
CA SER A 339 -2.01 25.45 -26.82
C SER A 339 -3.43 25.88 -26.47
N ASP A 340 -4.07 26.40 -27.54
CA ASP A 340 -5.49 26.60 -27.76
C ASP A 340 -6.07 27.97 -27.50
N ASP A 341 -5.69 28.91 -28.36
CA ASP A 341 -6.65 29.87 -28.89
C ASP A 341 -6.83 29.64 -30.41
N ILE A 342 -7.87 28.85 -30.72
CA ILE A 342 -8.37 28.74 -32.10
C ILE A 342 -9.37 29.89 -32.31
N GLU A 343 -8.87 30.99 -32.85
CA GLU A 343 -9.76 31.99 -33.47
C GLU A 343 -10.18 31.51 -34.85
N GLY A 344 -11.48 31.44 -35.02
CA GLY A 344 -12.10 31.28 -36.30
C GLY A 344 -11.92 32.53 -37.17
N GLY A 345 -11.66 32.32 -38.42
CA GLY A 345 -11.62 33.33 -39.50
C GLY A 345 -12.14 32.73 -40.77
N GLU A 346 -13.38 33.10 -41.08
CA GLU A 346 -13.97 32.96 -42.43
C GLU A 346 -13.09 33.61 -43.50
N ASN A 347 -13.01 33.00 -44.65
CA ASN A 347 -13.30 33.54 -45.97
C ASN A 347 -12.58 32.83 -47.13
N LEU A 348 -13.43 32.45 -48.05
CA LEU A 348 -13.35 32.19 -49.48
C LEU A 348 -13.24 30.75 -49.88
#